data_e682463db16a2934521e892de2eaf1e1
#
_entry.id   e682463db16a2934521e892de2eaf1e1
#
_cell.length_a   1.000
_cell.length_b   1.000
_cell.length_c   1.000
_cell.angle_alpha   90.00
_cell.angle_beta   90.00
_cell.angle_gamma   90.00
#
_symmetry.space_group_name_H-M   'P 1'
#
loop_
_entity.id
_entity.type
_entity.pdbx_description
1 polymer ?
#
loop_
_entity_poly.entity_id
_entity_poly.type
_entity_poly.pdbx_seq_one_letter_code
_entity_poly.pdbx_strand_id
1 'polypeptide(L)'
;MAFNNFDYITSKQYFDKFNKSEKDNQKLSSSFLKSLINLQKYNEAITYSKNLESKNLSNFESLLFLGLKEFKNKNYIKAKFYFNELKPNFENQLVFAPLKLSLINWSEIMISNKVSDIKLLQSMPNNFGSFKSIQEVFAHCYFDNPDVDVKFEKTIKNEGDKFYRYNFFYANYLIEKNRKNEAVSILDSSANKYPRNLLINQLRENLKKNNKRKNKFSCQNPEDILAEIFYAFANALSVQKRFELSNLYINFSKYLNSNFKSYDALLAENLLRLGKKTESKKIFIKLFEIGSFYKWNSSKEIALIIEDLEGSEKSLIYLTKIYKNIDKNLYRTFDYANFLRGHDKFSESITLYSEILSEINKDHKMYPRVLDRRGTAYERNGEWTLAEKDLLLSLEIDPNQAYTLNYLAYTWIEQNRKTKKALSMLEKANNLKKNDGYITDSLGWAQYKLKNFSEAKFYLERAIQMMPDDPIVNDHFADCLWMIDKKIQARYYWEYVLTLEDTEDELREKVKNKLLFGLEKI
;
A
#
# COMPACT_ATOMS: atom_id res chain seq x y z
N MET A 1 -13.26 -24.87 -6.66
CA MET A 1 -12.28 -24.27 -7.60
C MET A 1 -12.60 -22.80 -7.88
N ALA A 2 -13.75 -22.41 -8.45
CA ALA A 2 -14.08 -21.01 -8.73
C ALA A 2 -13.99 -20.08 -7.51
N PHE A 3 -14.47 -20.50 -6.33
CA PHE A 3 -14.34 -19.70 -5.10
C PHE A 3 -12.87 -19.50 -4.70
N ASN A 4 -12.04 -20.55 -4.78
CA ASN A 4 -10.61 -20.46 -4.44
C ASN A 4 -9.82 -19.56 -5.41
N ASN A 5 -10.35 -19.35 -6.61
CA ASN A 5 -9.81 -18.41 -7.60
C ASN A 5 -10.49 -17.03 -7.51
N PHE A 6 -11.29 -16.79 -6.45
CA PHE A 6 -12.02 -15.53 -6.19
C PHE A 6 -12.97 -15.11 -7.33
N ASP A 7 -13.36 -16.06 -8.17
CA ASP A 7 -14.42 -15.87 -9.16
C ASP A 7 -15.79 -16.08 -8.51
N TYR A 8 -16.25 -15.05 -7.83
CA TYR A 8 -17.50 -15.10 -7.08
C TYR A 8 -18.75 -15.21 -7.96
N ILE A 9 -18.69 -14.73 -9.19
CA ILE A 9 -19.81 -14.83 -10.16
C ILE A 9 -20.01 -16.29 -10.54
N THR A 10 -18.95 -16.95 -11.00
CA THR A 10 -18.97 -18.37 -11.34
C THR A 10 -19.26 -19.24 -10.10
N SER A 11 -18.74 -18.89 -8.94
CA SER A 11 -19.04 -19.57 -7.67
C SER A 11 -20.54 -19.57 -7.39
N LYS A 12 -21.20 -18.41 -7.56
CA LYS A 12 -22.66 -18.30 -7.38
C LYS A 12 -23.43 -19.16 -8.40
N GLN A 13 -23.04 -19.12 -9.67
CA GLN A 13 -23.68 -19.90 -10.73
C GLN A 13 -23.60 -21.40 -10.47
N TYR A 14 -22.47 -21.91 -9.99
CA TYR A 14 -22.32 -23.32 -9.62
C TYR A 14 -23.16 -23.67 -8.39
N PHE A 15 -23.15 -22.79 -7.36
CA PHE A 15 -23.95 -23.03 -6.16
C PHE A 15 -25.46 -23.10 -6.47
N ASP A 16 -25.96 -22.27 -7.38
CA ASP A 16 -27.36 -22.28 -7.80
C ASP A 16 -27.79 -23.63 -8.42
N LYS A 17 -26.82 -24.37 -8.99
CA LYS A 17 -27.05 -25.70 -9.60
C LYS A 17 -27.05 -26.87 -8.61
N PHE A 18 -26.54 -26.66 -7.38
CA PHE A 18 -26.47 -27.71 -6.38
C PHE A 18 -27.88 -28.12 -5.90
N ASN A 19 -28.01 -29.41 -5.55
CA ASN A 19 -29.22 -29.91 -4.91
C ASN A 19 -29.34 -29.40 -3.44
N LYS A 20 -30.48 -29.67 -2.78
CA LYS A 20 -30.77 -29.13 -1.45
C LYS A 20 -29.78 -29.62 -0.40
N SER A 21 -29.38 -30.92 -0.44
CA SER A 21 -28.46 -31.50 0.55
C SER A 21 -27.04 -30.95 0.39
N GLU A 22 -26.57 -30.68 -0.83
CA GLU A 22 -25.28 -30.05 -1.09
C GLU A 22 -25.24 -28.58 -0.63
N LYS A 23 -26.35 -27.85 -0.81
CA LYS A 23 -26.49 -26.47 -0.35
C LYS A 23 -26.45 -26.32 1.18
N ASP A 24 -26.79 -27.37 1.91
CA ASP A 24 -26.76 -27.40 3.37
C ASP A 24 -25.35 -27.74 3.93
N ASN A 25 -24.38 -28.06 3.08
CA ASN A 25 -22.99 -28.26 3.51
C ASN A 25 -22.38 -26.98 4.08
N GLN A 26 -21.88 -27.03 5.33
CA GLN A 26 -21.37 -25.85 6.06
C GLN A 26 -20.25 -25.11 5.33
N LYS A 27 -19.32 -25.81 4.70
CA LYS A 27 -18.20 -25.20 3.94
C LYS A 27 -18.70 -24.53 2.66
N LEU A 28 -19.63 -25.16 1.95
CA LEU A 28 -20.22 -24.58 0.73
C LEU A 28 -21.09 -23.37 1.06
N SER A 29 -21.87 -23.42 2.14
CA SER A 29 -22.71 -22.31 2.58
C SER A 29 -21.89 -21.07 3.00
N SER A 30 -20.76 -21.26 3.71
CA SER A 30 -19.82 -20.18 4.02
C SER A 30 -19.23 -19.55 2.74
N SER A 31 -18.73 -20.38 1.82
CA SER A 31 -18.17 -19.90 0.55
C SER A 31 -19.20 -19.15 -0.30
N PHE A 32 -20.43 -19.62 -0.32
CA PHE A 32 -21.53 -18.95 -1.04
C PHE A 32 -21.89 -17.59 -0.42
N LEU A 33 -22.01 -17.51 0.91
CA LEU A 33 -22.24 -16.24 1.59
C LEU A 33 -21.12 -15.23 1.32
N LYS A 34 -19.87 -15.66 1.42
CA LYS A 34 -18.70 -14.81 1.07
C LYS A 34 -18.80 -14.30 -0.38
N SER A 35 -19.22 -15.17 -1.31
CA SER A 35 -19.42 -14.76 -2.71
C SER A 35 -20.51 -13.69 -2.85
N LEU A 36 -21.67 -13.88 -2.19
CA LEU A 36 -22.76 -12.90 -2.22
C LEU A 36 -22.34 -11.55 -1.61
N ILE A 37 -21.61 -11.57 -0.48
CA ILE A 37 -21.14 -10.37 0.20
C ILE A 37 -20.10 -9.64 -0.68
N ASN A 38 -19.16 -10.36 -1.29
CA ASN A 38 -18.14 -9.77 -2.17
C ASN A 38 -18.74 -9.22 -3.47
N LEU A 39 -19.84 -9.80 -3.95
CA LEU A 39 -20.65 -9.27 -5.06
C LEU A 39 -21.60 -8.14 -4.63
N GLN A 40 -21.62 -7.78 -3.33
CA GLN A 40 -22.52 -6.77 -2.74
C GLN A 40 -24.02 -7.12 -2.91
N LYS A 41 -24.35 -8.41 -3.05
CA LYS A 41 -25.72 -8.94 -3.13
C LYS A 41 -26.29 -9.13 -1.71
N TYR A 42 -26.35 -8.05 -0.96
CA TYR A 42 -26.66 -8.08 0.46
C TYR A 42 -28.05 -8.65 0.78
N ASN A 43 -29.06 -8.33 -0.03
CA ASN A 43 -30.42 -8.87 0.18
C ASN A 43 -30.47 -10.38 -0.02
N GLU A 44 -29.78 -10.91 -1.06
CA GLU A 44 -29.67 -12.35 -1.28
C GLU A 44 -28.94 -13.03 -0.10
N ALA A 45 -27.84 -12.42 0.37
CA ALA A 45 -27.07 -12.92 1.50
C ALA A 45 -27.90 -12.95 2.80
N ILE A 46 -28.72 -11.93 3.08
CA ILE A 46 -29.65 -11.90 4.23
C ILE A 46 -30.68 -13.03 4.12
N THR A 47 -31.32 -13.18 2.97
CA THR A 47 -32.33 -14.22 2.72
C THR A 47 -31.72 -15.61 2.91
N TYR A 48 -30.53 -15.84 2.40
CA TYR A 48 -29.83 -17.11 2.54
C TYR A 48 -29.40 -17.36 4.01
N SER A 49 -28.92 -16.34 4.71
CA SER A 49 -28.57 -16.44 6.15
C SER A 49 -29.77 -16.84 7.01
N LYS A 50 -30.97 -16.28 6.75
CA LYS A 50 -32.21 -16.67 7.44
C LYS A 50 -32.63 -18.11 7.13
N ASN A 51 -32.40 -18.58 5.90
CA ASN A 51 -32.67 -19.98 5.55
C ASN A 51 -31.74 -20.93 6.33
N LEU A 52 -30.47 -20.59 6.49
CA LEU A 52 -29.55 -21.37 7.31
C LEU A 52 -29.97 -21.37 8.78
N GLU A 53 -30.39 -20.21 9.31
CA GLU A 53 -30.90 -20.10 10.67
C GLU A 53 -32.12 -21.01 10.91
N SER A 54 -33.12 -21.00 10.02
CA SER A 54 -34.34 -21.83 10.15
C SER A 54 -34.07 -23.34 10.11
N LYS A 55 -32.90 -23.76 9.62
CA LYS A 55 -32.45 -25.15 9.56
C LYS A 55 -31.45 -25.51 10.66
N ASN A 56 -31.11 -24.61 11.57
CA ASN A 56 -30.05 -24.74 12.58
C ASN A 56 -28.66 -25.00 11.95
N LEU A 57 -28.38 -24.44 10.75
CA LEU A 57 -27.13 -24.57 10.01
C LEU A 57 -26.34 -23.26 9.97
N SER A 58 -26.59 -22.36 10.89
CA SER A 58 -25.90 -21.07 10.96
C SER A 58 -24.39 -21.24 11.09
N ASN A 59 -23.66 -20.44 10.33
CA ASN A 59 -22.19 -20.34 10.36
C ASN A 59 -21.76 -18.92 10.78
N PHE A 60 -20.45 -18.69 10.90
CA PHE A 60 -19.90 -17.40 11.31
C PHE A 60 -20.42 -16.26 10.43
N GLU A 61 -20.34 -16.41 9.11
CA GLU A 61 -20.72 -15.38 8.14
C GLU A 61 -22.22 -15.06 8.21
N SER A 62 -23.08 -16.10 8.37
CA SER A 62 -24.52 -15.91 8.46
C SER A 62 -24.94 -15.20 9.74
N LEU A 63 -24.40 -15.62 10.90
CA LEU A 63 -24.68 -14.99 12.20
C LEU A 63 -24.16 -13.55 12.23
N LEU A 64 -22.94 -13.32 11.75
CA LEU A 64 -22.37 -11.97 11.68
C LEU A 64 -23.24 -11.07 10.82
N PHE A 65 -23.66 -11.54 9.65
CA PHE A 65 -24.42 -10.71 8.73
C PHE A 65 -25.86 -10.45 9.22
N LEU A 66 -26.50 -11.42 9.85
CA LEU A 66 -27.79 -11.21 10.53
C LEU A 66 -27.65 -10.20 11.68
N GLY A 67 -26.61 -10.32 12.49
CA GLY A 67 -26.31 -9.35 13.55
C GLY A 67 -26.14 -7.93 13.02
N LEU A 68 -25.34 -7.75 11.95
CA LEU A 68 -25.14 -6.44 11.32
C LEU A 68 -26.44 -5.88 10.71
N LYS A 69 -27.28 -6.74 10.12
CA LYS A 69 -28.60 -6.34 9.62
C LYS A 69 -29.50 -5.84 10.74
N GLU A 70 -29.59 -6.57 11.87
CA GLU A 70 -30.38 -6.15 13.01
C GLU A 70 -29.83 -4.87 13.66
N PHE A 71 -28.50 -4.72 13.73
CA PHE A 71 -27.86 -3.49 14.21
C PHE A 71 -28.24 -2.28 13.34
N LYS A 72 -28.18 -2.43 12.02
CA LYS A 72 -28.58 -1.39 11.06
C LYS A 72 -30.06 -1.04 11.13
N ASN A 73 -30.91 -2.01 11.53
CA ASN A 73 -32.33 -1.80 11.78
C ASN A 73 -32.61 -1.24 13.20
N LYS A 74 -31.57 -0.88 13.96
CA LYS A 74 -31.63 -0.39 15.34
C LYS A 74 -32.22 -1.40 16.35
N ASN A 75 -32.30 -2.68 16.00
CA ASN A 75 -32.67 -3.76 16.89
C ASN A 75 -31.42 -4.30 17.61
N TYR A 76 -30.89 -3.50 18.51
CA TYR A 76 -29.56 -3.75 19.14
C TYR A 76 -29.60 -4.97 20.07
N ILE A 77 -30.75 -5.29 20.70
CA ILE A 77 -30.91 -6.49 21.54
C ILE A 77 -30.73 -7.74 20.68
N LYS A 78 -31.40 -7.81 19.53
CA LYS A 78 -31.28 -8.95 18.62
C LYS A 78 -29.90 -9.00 17.93
N ALA A 79 -29.32 -7.85 17.60
CA ALA A 79 -27.97 -7.78 17.09
C ALA A 79 -26.95 -8.37 18.09
N LYS A 80 -27.05 -7.98 19.39
CA LYS A 80 -26.21 -8.50 20.47
C LYS A 80 -26.37 -10.02 20.63
N PHE A 81 -27.59 -10.53 20.52
CA PHE A 81 -27.85 -11.97 20.55
C PHE A 81 -27.03 -12.69 19.46
N TYR A 82 -27.14 -12.27 18.20
CA TYR A 82 -26.35 -12.87 17.11
C TYR A 82 -24.85 -12.76 17.33
N PHE A 83 -24.36 -11.62 17.82
CA PHE A 83 -22.94 -11.42 18.08
C PHE A 83 -22.40 -12.29 19.22
N ASN A 84 -23.24 -12.62 20.23
CA ASN A 84 -22.88 -13.57 21.29
C ASN A 84 -22.73 -15.00 20.76
N GLU A 85 -23.55 -15.40 19.78
CA GLU A 85 -23.51 -16.73 19.17
C GLU A 85 -22.31 -16.93 18.21
N LEU A 86 -21.56 -15.87 17.87
CA LEU A 86 -20.39 -15.99 17.00
C LEU A 86 -19.33 -16.91 17.62
N LYS A 87 -18.85 -17.85 16.80
CA LYS A 87 -17.72 -18.74 17.11
C LYS A 87 -16.58 -18.51 16.13
N PRO A 88 -15.31 -18.64 16.56
CA PRO A 88 -14.18 -18.47 15.66
C PRO A 88 -14.16 -19.58 14.60
N ASN A 89 -13.66 -19.25 13.42
CA ASN A 89 -13.27 -20.20 12.42
C ASN A 89 -11.75 -20.05 12.13
N PHE A 90 -11.19 -20.97 11.38
CA PHE A 90 -9.75 -20.96 11.09
C PHE A 90 -9.29 -19.65 10.42
N GLU A 91 -10.10 -19.06 9.56
CA GLU A 91 -9.73 -17.87 8.79
C GLU A 91 -9.71 -16.59 9.63
N ASN A 92 -10.62 -16.45 10.61
CA ASN A 92 -10.79 -15.21 11.38
C ASN A 92 -10.13 -15.22 12.76
N GLN A 93 -9.45 -16.29 13.14
CA GLN A 93 -8.95 -16.53 14.50
C GLN A 93 -8.14 -15.35 15.07
N LEU A 94 -7.33 -14.67 14.25
CA LEU A 94 -6.50 -13.54 14.68
C LEU A 94 -7.30 -12.29 15.07
N VAL A 95 -8.45 -12.06 14.44
CA VAL A 95 -9.27 -10.84 14.62
C VAL A 95 -10.59 -11.12 15.34
N PHE A 96 -10.88 -12.37 15.62
CA PHE A 96 -12.18 -12.80 16.14
C PHE A 96 -12.50 -12.18 17.50
N ALA A 97 -11.63 -12.33 18.48
CA ALA A 97 -11.91 -11.87 19.84
C ALA A 97 -12.10 -10.33 19.90
N PRO A 98 -11.21 -9.49 19.35
CA PRO A 98 -11.40 -8.05 19.35
C PRO A 98 -12.61 -7.61 18.50
N LEU A 99 -12.94 -8.30 17.41
CA LEU A 99 -14.13 -8.02 16.62
C LEU A 99 -15.42 -8.32 17.43
N LYS A 100 -15.53 -9.53 17.98
CA LYS A 100 -16.71 -9.93 18.77
C LYS A 100 -16.92 -9.00 19.94
N LEU A 101 -15.86 -8.66 20.69
CA LEU A 101 -15.93 -7.70 21.79
C LEU A 101 -16.41 -6.32 21.33
N SER A 102 -15.93 -5.83 20.21
CA SER A 102 -16.37 -4.54 19.63
C SER A 102 -17.85 -4.54 19.28
N LEU A 103 -18.32 -5.60 18.60
CA LEU A 103 -19.73 -5.72 18.17
C LEU A 103 -20.68 -5.80 19.36
N ILE A 104 -20.34 -6.59 20.39
CA ILE A 104 -21.12 -6.71 21.62
C ILE A 104 -21.12 -5.37 22.38
N ASN A 105 -19.95 -4.76 22.56
CA ASN A 105 -19.80 -3.50 23.26
C ASN A 105 -20.63 -2.37 22.63
N TRP A 106 -20.56 -2.22 21.29
CA TRP A 106 -21.35 -1.21 20.60
C TRP A 106 -22.86 -1.50 20.68
N SER A 107 -23.27 -2.77 20.66
CA SER A 107 -24.67 -3.13 20.90
C SER A 107 -25.10 -2.75 22.31
N GLU A 108 -24.26 -2.96 23.33
CA GLU A 108 -24.56 -2.57 24.73
C GLU A 108 -24.64 -1.06 24.90
N ILE A 109 -23.70 -0.31 24.32
CA ILE A 109 -23.74 1.16 24.32
C ILE A 109 -25.07 1.66 23.75
N MET A 110 -25.53 1.06 22.63
CA MET A 110 -26.80 1.44 22.00
C MET A 110 -28.04 1.03 22.81
N ILE A 111 -27.98 -0.06 23.57
CA ILE A 111 -29.08 -0.51 24.42
C ILE A 111 -29.18 0.35 25.68
N SER A 112 -28.07 0.59 26.36
CA SER A 112 -28.01 1.30 27.63
C SER A 112 -28.04 2.83 27.48
N ASN A 113 -27.63 3.32 26.30
CA ASN A 113 -27.44 4.73 26.02
C ASN A 113 -26.47 5.45 26.99
N LYS A 114 -25.41 4.77 27.41
CA LYS A 114 -24.40 5.28 28.36
C LYS A 114 -22.96 5.05 27.89
N VAL A 115 -22.11 6.07 28.02
CA VAL A 115 -20.65 5.98 27.76
C VAL A 115 -19.95 5.01 28.72
N SER A 116 -20.47 4.86 29.96
CA SER A 116 -19.87 4.00 30.98
C SER A 116 -19.75 2.52 30.58
N ASP A 117 -20.48 2.08 29.54
CA ASP A 117 -20.50 0.69 29.10
C ASP A 117 -19.39 0.30 28.14
N ILE A 118 -18.41 1.20 27.93
CA ILE A 118 -17.14 0.89 27.25
C ILE A 118 -16.30 -0.17 28.02
N LYS A 119 -16.73 -0.55 29.22
CA LYS A 119 -16.00 -1.49 30.10
C LYS A 119 -15.61 -2.81 29.44
N LEU A 120 -16.42 -3.34 28.54
CA LEU A 120 -16.09 -4.56 27.80
C LEU A 120 -14.82 -4.43 26.93
N LEU A 121 -14.53 -3.25 26.43
CA LEU A 121 -13.29 -3.01 25.68
C LEU A 121 -12.04 -3.11 26.57
N GLN A 122 -12.18 -3.01 27.89
CA GLN A 122 -11.05 -3.15 28.81
C GLN A 122 -10.51 -4.58 28.85
N SER A 123 -11.32 -5.58 28.54
CA SER A 123 -10.90 -6.98 28.42
C SER A 123 -10.18 -7.29 27.10
N MET A 124 -10.07 -6.32 26.20
CA MET A 124 -9.36 -6.47 24.93
C MET A 124 -7.85 -6.67 25.18
N PRO A 125 -7.18 -7.62 24.50
CA PRO A 125 -5.75 -7.85 24.67
C PRO A 125 -4.91 -6.59 24.42
N ASN A 126 -3.80 -6.43 25.13
CA ASN A 126 -2.95 -5.23 25.09
C ASN A 126 -2.41 -4.89 23.69
N ASN A 127 -2.18 -5.88 22.83
CA ASN A 127 -1.76 -5.66 21.45
C ASN A 127 -2.83 -4.96 20.58
N PHE A 128 -4.06 -4.82 21.08
CA PHE A 128 -5.16 -4.06 20.47
C PHE A 128 -5.45 -2.73 21.21
N GLY A 129 -4.53 -2.27 22.05
CA GLY A 129 -4.71 -1.05 22.86
C GLY A 129 -5.06 0.19 22.03
N SER A 130 -4.36 0.39 20.92
CA SER A 130 -4.64 1.47 19.99
C SER A 130 -6.04 1.40 19.37
N PHE A 131 -6.50 0.20 19.05
CA PHE A 131 -7.83 -0.05 18.52
C PHE A 131 -8.94 0.19 19.56
N LYS A 132 -8.62 -0.07 20.83
CA LYS A 132 -9.49 0.29 21.97
C LYS A 132 -9.62 1.81 22.09
N SER A 133 -8.49 2.55 22.09
CA SER A 133 -8.49 4.02 22.20
C SER A 133 -9.36 4.71 21.15
N ILE A 134 -9.36 4.19 19.92
CA ILE A 134 -10.22 4.69 18.84
C ILE A 134 -11.71 4.53 19.17
N GLN A 135 -12.11 3.36 19.66
CA GLN A 135 -13.50 3.09 19.99
C GLN A 135 -13.97 3.94 21.17
N GLU A 136 -13.07 4.20 22.13
CA GLU A 136 -13.35 5.13 23.23
C GLU A 136 -13.60 6.54 22.71
N VAL A 137 -12.76 7.05 21.78
CA VAL A 137 -12.96 8.36 21.15
C VAL A 137 -14.29 8.43 20.42
N PHE A 138 -14.63 7.41 19.64
CA PHE A 138 -15.91 7.38 18.91
C PHE A 138 -17.11 7.30 19.85
N ALA A 139 -17.01 6.61 20.98
CA ALA A 139 -18.09 6.58 21.97
C ALA A 139 -18.30 7.95 22.63
N HIS A 140 -17.21 8.64 23.02
CA HIS A 140 -17.31 10.02 23.50
C HIS A 140 -17.89 10.96 22.44
N CYS A 141 -17.49 10.80 21.17
CA CYS A 141 -18.03 11.57 20.06
C CYS A 141 -19.52 11.27 19.81
N TYR A 142 -19.94 10.01 19.92
CA TYR A 142 -21.35 9.61 19.77
C TYR A 142 -22.25 10.31 20.79
N PHE A 143 -21.81 10.39 22.05
CA PHE A 143 -22.56 11.04 23.13
C PHE A 143 -22.31 12.55 23.24
N ASP A 144 -21.52 13.12 22.35
CA ASP A 144 -21.17 14.53 22.34
C ASP A 144 -20.59 15.03 23.68
N ASN A 145 -19.73 14.23 24.29
CA ASN A 145 -19.13 14.55 25.58
C ASN A 145 -18.20 15.77 25.50
N PRO A 146 -18.12 16.63 26.55
CA PRO A 146 -17.27 17.81 26.55
C PRO A 146 -15.77 17.55 26.33
N ASP A 147 -15.29 16.34 26.60
CA ASP A 147 -13.89 15.94 26.48
C ASP A 147 -13.52 15.32 25.13
N VAL A 148 -14.42 15.33 24.14
CA VAL A 148 -14.20 14.73 22.81
C VAL A 148 -12.92 15.26 22.16
N ASP A 149 -12.69 16.57 22.17
CA ASP A 149 -11.52 17.22 21.59
C ASP A 149 -10.23 16.67 22.24
N VAL A 150 -10.17 16.65 23.56
CA VAL A 150 -9.03 16.13 24.34
C VAL A 150 -8.76 14.66 24.02
N LYS A 151 -9.83 13.86 23.85
CA LYS A 151 -9.72 12.44 23.53
C LYS A 151 -9.16 12.23 22.11
N PHE A 152 -9.63 12.97 21.10
CA PHE A 152 -9.08 12.92 19.75
C PHE A 152 -7.60 13.30 19.74
N GLU A 153 -7.26 14.46 20.34
CA GLU A 153 -5.88 14.94 20.37
C GLU A 153 -4.94 13.97 21.08
N LYS A 154 -5.34 13.43 22.23
CA LYS A 154 -4.56 12.45 22.97
C LYS A 154 -4.31 11.18 22.16
N THR A 155 -5.34 10.64 21.52
CA THR A 155 -5.23 9.42 20.71
C THR A 155 -4.31 9.65 19.51
N ILE A 156 -4.45 10.76 18.80
CA ILE A 156 -3.61 11.09 17.65
C ILE A 156 -2.15 11.32 18.07
N LYS A 157 -1.89 12.00 19.20
CA LYS A 157 -0.53 12.27 19.71
C LYS A 157 0.17 11.00 20.22
N ASN A 158 -0.53 10.18 21.00
CA ASN A 158 0.05 9.00 21.62
C ASN A 158 0.42 7.89 20.63
N GLU A 159 -0.35 7.72 19.58
CA GLU A 159 -0.17 6.65 18.59
C GLU A 159 0.69 7.09 17.40
N GLY A 160 1.09 8.35 17.35
CA GLY A 160 2.02 8.91 16.37
C GLY A 160 1.55 8.71 14.93
N ASP A 161 2.50 8.37 14.05
CA ASP A 161 2.25 8.30 12.60
C ASP A 161 1.28 7.19 12.17
N LYS A 162 0.89 6.30 13.06
CA LYS A 162 -0.06 5.21 12.75
C LYS A 162 -1.51 5.70 12.70
N PHE A 163 -1.82 6.82 13.35
CA PHE A 163 -3.19 7.29 13.57
C PHE A 163 -3.58 8.58 12.83
N TYR A 164 -2.78 9.03 11.88
CA TYR A 164 -3.08 10.22 11.07
C TYR A 164 -4.45 10.16 10.37
N ARG A 165 -4.97 8.97 10.07
CA ARG A 165 -6.31 8.78 9.52
C ARG A 165 -7.39 9.41 10.41
N TYR A 166 -7.21 9.38 11.72
CA TYR A 166 -8.18 9.89 12.70
C TYR A 166 -8.26 11.43 12.75
N ASN A 167 -7.27 12.15 12.20
CA ASN A 167 -7.41 13.58 11.93
C ASN A 167 -8.56 13.89 10.95
N PHE A 168 -8.85 12.97 10.01
CA PHE A 168 -10.02 13.10 9.14
C PHE A 168 -11.32 13.01 9.94
N PHE A 169 -11.44 12.06 10.84
CA PHE A 169 -12.67 11.88 11.63
C PHE A 169 -12.87 13.02 12.63
N TYR A 170 -11.79 13.49 13.25
CA TYR A 170 -11.83 14.66 14.12
C TYR A 170 -12.23 15.92 13.33
N ALA A 171 -11.65 16.17 12.16
CA ALA A 171 -12.05 17.28 11.33
C ALA A 171 -13.53 17.21 10.89
N ASN A 172 -14.06 15.99 10.59
CA ASN A 172 -15.48 15.83 10.30
C ASN A 172 -16.36 16.18 11.50
N TYR A 173 -16.01 15.74 12.70
CA TYR A 173 -16.72 16.11 13.93
C TYR A 173 -16.74 17.64 14.12
N LEU A 174 -15.60 18.31 13.98
CA LEU A 174 -15.52 19.78 14.09
C LEU A 174 -16.39 20.48 13.05
N ILE A 175 -16.44 19.97 11.82
CA ILE A 175 -17.31 20.51 10.78
C ILE A 175 -18.79 20.36 11.12
N GLU A 176 -19.19 19.21 11.67
CA GLU A 176 -20.56 18.96 12.14
C GLU A 176 -20.96 19.89 13.30
N LYS A 177 -19.97 20.31 14.10
CA LYS A 177 -20.14 21.31 15.18
C LYS A 177 -19.98 22.76 14.72
N ASN A 178 -19.98 23.04 13.42
CA ASN A 178 -19.77 24.38 12.83
C ASN A 178 -18.39 25.02 13.14
N ARG A 179 -17.39 24.24 13.58
CA ARG A 179 -16.03 24.65 13.91
C ARG A 179 -15.09 24.48 12.70
N LYS A 180 -15.50 25.04 11.54
CA LYS A 180 -14.82 24.84 10.25
C LYS A 180 -13.36 25.32 10.25
N ASN A 181 -13.06 26.43 10.93
CA ASN A 181 -11.70 26.99 10.96
C ASN A 181 -10.72 26.05 11.68
N GLU A 182 -11.13 25.45 12.78
CA GLU A 182 -10.34 24.47 13.51
C GLU A 182 -10.12 23.20 12.69
N ALA A 183 -11.16 22.71 12.01
CA ALA A 183 -11.04 21.59 11.10
C ALA A 183 -10.01 21.85 9.98
N VAL A 184 -10.03 23.05 9.40
CA VAL A 184 -9.04 23.46 8.36
C VAL A 184 -7.63 23.48 8.93
N SER A 185 -7.43 24.01 10.15
CA SER A 185 -6.12 24.05 10.82
C SER A 185 -5.54 22.64 11.02
N ILE A 186 -6.36 21.71 11.52
CA ILE A 186 -5.96 20.31 11.70
C ILE A 186 -5.61 19.65 10.37
N LEU A 187 -6.41 19.88 9.33
CA LEU A 187 -6.17 19.31 8.02
C LEU A 187 -4.94 19.91 7.33
N ASP A 188 -4.67 21.22 7.49
CA ASP A 188 -3.47 21.87 6.97
C ASP A 188 -2.20 21.32 7.65
N SER A 189 -2.19 21.22 8.98
CA SER A 189 -1.09 20.60 9.74
C SER A 189 -0.87 19.15 9.33
N SER A 190 -1.95 18.37 9.20
CA SER A 190 -1.89 16.96 8.81
C SER A 190 -1.41 16.78 7.36
N ALA A 191 -1.85 17.65 6.43
CA ALA A 191 -1.43 17.60 5.04
C ALA A 191 0.06 17.94 4.87
N ASN A 192 0.59 18.86 5.67
CA ASN A 192 2.03 19.18 5.68
C ASN A 192 2.87 17.99 6.14
N LYS A 193 2.39 17.26 7.16
CA LYS A 193 3.08 16.06 7.66
C LYS A 193 2.88 14.85 6.73
N TYR A 194 1.68 14.67 6.19
CA TYR A 194 1.27 13.51 5.34
C TYR A 194 0.73 13.98 3.98
N PRO A 195 1.55 14.57 3.14
CA PRO A 195 1.10 15.23 1.90
C PRO A 195 0.52 14.28 0.85
N ARG A 196 0.73 12.98 1.01
CA ARG A 196 0.18 11.94 0.13
C ARG A 196 -1.05 11.23 0.69
N ASN A 197 -1.53 11.62 1.87
CA ASN A 197 -2.74 11.03 2.41
C ASN A 197 -3.98 11.48 1.63
N LEU A 198 -4.63 10.54 0.96
CA LEU A 198 -5.76 10.83 0.08
C LEU A 198 -6.96 11.40 0.85
N LEU A 199 -7.28 10.79 1.99
CA LEU A 199 -8.48 11.13 2.76
C LEU A 199 -8.41 12.56 3.32
N ILE A 200 -7.27 12.90 3.96
CA ILE A 200 -7.00 14.22 4.54
C ILE A 200 -6.96 15.28 3.46
N ASN A 201 -6.15 15.06 2.43
CA ASN A 201 -5.94 16.06 1.38
C ASN A 201 -7.20 16.31 0.55
N GLN A 202 -8.01 15.27 0.30
CA GLN A 202 -9.28 15.44 -0.41
C GLN A 202 -10.30 16.21 0.44
N LEU A 203 -10.40 15.94 1.75
CA LEU A 203 -11.28 16.73 2.62
C LEU A 203 -10.85 18.20 2.67
N ARG A 204 -9.54 18.44 2.83
CA ARG A 204 -8.95 19.78 2.80
C ARG A 204 -9.29 20.54 1.51
N GLU A 205 -9.12 19.90 0.34
CA GLU A 205 -9.47 20.48 -0.95
C GLU A 205 -10.97 20.80 -1.04
N ASN A 206 -11.82 19.87 -0.61
CA ASN A 206 -13.27 20.08 -0.64
C ASN A 206 -13.70 21.28 0.21
N LEU A 207 -13.08 21.47 1.39
CA LEU A 207 -13.38 22.62 2.25
C LEU A 207 -12.91 23.95 1.65
N LYS A 208 -11.71 23.96 1.05
CA LYS A 208 -11.15 25.18 0.40
C LYS A 208 -11.93 25.60 -0.85
N LYS A 209 -12.42 24.63 -1.63
CA LYS A 209 -13.17 24.87 -2.87
C LYS A 209 -14.69 24.85 -2.68
N ASN A 210 -15.20 24.71 -1.45
CA ASN A 210 -16.62 24.52 -1.13
C ASN A 210 -17.29 23.39 -1.94
N ASN A 211 -16.54 22.33 -2.23
CA ASN A 211 -17.03 21.16 -2.96
C ASN A 211 -17.87 20.24 -2.05
N LYS A 212 -18.85 19.55 -2.65
CA LYS A 212 -19.64 18.54 -1.94
C LYS A 212 -18.77 17.38 -1.49
N ARG A 213 -18.83 17.04 -0.19
CA ARG A 213 -18.12 15.89 0.38
C ARG A 213 -18.77 14.58 -0.09
N LYS A 214 -17.96 13.67 -0.64
CA LYS A 214 -18.39 12.34 -1.11
C LYS A 214 -18.14 11.25 -0.07
N ASN A 215 -17.16 11.44 0.81
CA ASN A 215 -16.94 10.58 1.97
C ASN A 215 -17.71 11.15 3.16
N LYS A 216 -18.82 10.49 3.49
CA LYS A 216 -19.65 10.88 4.63
C LYS A 216 -19.42 9.91 5.77
N PHE A 217 -19.08 10.46 6.91
CA PHE A 217 -18.92 9.76 8.18
C PHE A 217 -19.38 10.68 9.29
N SER A 218 -20.18 10.17 10.20
CA SER A 218 -20.53 10.83 11.45
C SER A 218 -20.36 9.87 12.61
N CYS A 219 -19.65 10.28 13.65
CA CYS A 219 -19.56 9.47 14.87
C CYS A 219 -20.88 9.48 15.68
N GLN A 220 -21.87 10.28 15.29
CA GLN A 220 -23.24 10.19 15.84
C GLN A 220 -24.07 9.11 15.14
N ASN A 221 -23.51 8.45 14.13
CA ASN A 221 -24.13 7.32 13.46
C ASN A 221 -23.38 6.02 13.82
N PRO A 222 -23.95 5.13 14.64
CA PRO A 222 -23.26 3.92 15.11
C PRO A 222 -22.91 2.94 13.98
N GLU A 223 -23.65 2.95 12.86
CA GLU A 223 -23.31 2.16 11.68
C GLU A 223 -22.01 2.65 11.03
N ASP A 224 -21.76 3.96 10.99
CA ASP A 224 -20.51 4.52 10.46
C ASP A 224 -19.32 4.12 11.33
N ILE A 225 -19.52 4.07 12.65
CA ILE A 225 -18.49 3.64 13.60
C ILE A 225 -18.14 2.16 13.38
N LEU A 226 -19.16 1.28 13.32
CA LEU A 226 -18.92 -0.14 13.03
C LEU A 226 -18.28 -0.34 11.66
N ALA A 227 -18.65 0.47 10.65
CA ALA A 227 -18.01 0.43 9.34
C ALA A 227 -16.51 0.72 9.42
N GLU A 228 -16.10 1.71 10.21
CA GLU A 228 -14.68 2.03 10.42
C GLU A 228 -13.95 0.94 11.23
N ILE A 229 -14.61 0.31 12.20
CA ILE A 229 -14.09 -0.84 12.94
C ILE A 229 -13.78 -2.00 11.97
N PHE A 230 -14.71 -2.36 11.10
CA PHE A 230 -14.48 -3.39 10.08
C PHE A 230 -13.36 -3.00 9.13
N TYR A 231 -13.26 -1.74 8.72
CA TYR A 231 -12.18 -1.25 7.87
C TYR A 231 -10.81 -1.34 8.55
N ALA A 232 -10.72 -1.04 9.85
CA ALA A 232 -9.48 -1.16 10.60
C ALA A 232 -8.97 -2.62 10.60
N PHE A 233 -9.87 -3.59 10.81
CA PHE A 233 -9.52 -5.01 10.67
C PHE A 233 -9.15 -5.39 9.23
N ALA A 234 -9.89 -4.90 8.25
CA ALA A 234 -9.59 -5.15 6.84
C ALA A 234 -8.19 -4.65 6.47
N ASN A 235 -7.83 -3.45 6.91
CA ASN A 235 -6.50 -2.89 6.68
C ASN A 235 -5.39 -3.73 7.35
N ALA A 236 -5.59 -4.16 8.61
CA ALA A 236 -4.65 -5.03 9.30
C ALA A 236 -4.45 -6.38 8.59
N LEU A 237 -5.53 -6.97 8.08
CA LEU A 237 -5.51 -8.22 7.30
C LEU A 237 -4.80 -8.03 5.94
N SER A 238 -5.02 -6.91 5.28
CA SER A 238 -4.33 -6.57 4.02
C SER A 238 -2.81 -6.46 4.21
N VAL A 239 -2.36 -5.78 5.29
CA VAL A 239 -0.94 -5.70 5.66
C VAL A 239 -0.33 -7.10 5.88
N GLN A 240 -1.12 -8.03 6.43
CA GLN A 240 -0.72 -9.44 6.61
C GLN A 240 -0.89 -10.29 5.34
N LYS A 241 -1.14 -9.67 4.18
CA LYS A 241 -1.38 -10.33 2.88
C LYS A 241 -2.58 -11.29 2.85
N ARG A 242 -3.54 -11.14 3.76
CA ARG A 242 -4.80 -11.91 3.81
C ARG A 242 -5.90 -11.17 3.05
N PHE A 243 -5.67 -10.96 1.77
CA PHE A 243 -6.45 -10.06 0.93
C PHE A 243 -7.92 -10.45 0.79
N GLU A 244 -8.27 -11.74 0.71
CA GLU A 244 -9.64 -12.22 0.55
C GLU A 244 -10.48 -11.91 1.78
N LEU A 245 -9.91 -12.19 2.96
CA LEU A 245 -10.58 -11.89 4.22
C LEU A 245 -10.70 -10.38 4.43
N SER A 246 -9.65 -9.63 4.07
CA SER A 246 -9.70 -8.17 4.03
C SER A 246 -10.85 -7.66 3.15
N ASN A 247 -11.02 -8.19 1.94
CA ASN A 247 -12.10 -7.82 1.02
C ASN A 247 -13.49 -8.10 1.61
N LEU A 248 -13.66 -9.23 2.30
CA LEU A 248 -14.90 -9.54 2.99
C LEU A 248 -15.23 -8.48 4.04
N TYR A 249 -14.25 -8.07 4.86
CA TYR A 249 -14.42 -7.06 5.91
C TYR A 249 -14.67 -5.66 5.32
N ILE A 250 -14.00 -5.30 4.21
CA ILE A 250 -14.31 -4.07 3.48
C ILE A 250 -15.77 -4.05 3.01
N ASN A 251 -16.30 -5.18 2.54
CA ASN A 251 -17.68 -5.24 2.08
C ASN A 251 -18.69 -5.15 3.25
N PHE A 252 -18.34 -5.59 4.46
CA PHE A 252 -19.12 -5.27 5.66
C PHE A 252 -19.07 -3.78 5.98
N SER A 253 -17.92 -3.13 5.88
CA SER A 253 -17.82 -1.66 6.01
C SER A 253 -18.74 -0.95 5.02
N LYS A 254 -18.74 -1.37 3.77
CA LYS A 254 -19.59 -0.81 2.70
C LYS A 254 -21.08 -1.09 2.92
N TYR A 255 -21.42 -2.22 3.49
CA TYR A 255 -22.81 -2.54 3.88
C TYR A 255 -23.32 -1.59 4.96
N LEU A 256 -22.50 -1.29 5.96
CA LEU A 256 -22.84 -0.41 7.07
C LEU A 256 -22.83 1.06 6.63
N ASN A 257 -21.78 1.53 5.94
CA ASN A 257 -21.69 2.89 5.43
C ASN A 257 -21.37 2.91 3.92
N SER A 258 -22.39 2.87 3.08
CA SER A 258 -22.25 2.95 1.62
C SER A 258 -21.85 4.35 1.11
N ASN A 259 -21.92 5.37 1.96
CA ASN A 259 -21.56 6.75 1.64
C ASN A 259 -20.06 7.07 1.86
N PHE A 260 -19.31 6.14 2.45
CA PHE A 260 -17.86 6.30 2.63
C PHE A 260 -17.10 5.60 1.51
N LYS A 261 -17.01 6.25 0.35
CA LYS A 261 -16.47 5.67 -0.89
C LYS A 261 -14.99 5.29 -0.80
N SER A 262 -14.24 5.89 0.11
CA SER A 262 -12.80 5.59 0.29
C SER A 262 -12.48 4.16 0.69
N TYR A 263 -13.44 3.37 1.18
CA TYR A 263 -13.24 1.95 1.42
C TYR A 263 -12.87 1.17 0.15
N ASP A 264 -13.32 1.65 -1.00
CA ASP A 264 -13.01 1.05 -2.31
C ASP A 264 -11.51 1.17 -2.68
N ALA A 265 -10.75 2.09 -2.08
CA ALA A 265 -9.32 2.21 -2.36
C ALA A 265 -8.56 0.94 -1.93
N LEU A 266 -8.75 0.49 -0.68
CA LEU A 266 -8.13 -0.74 -0.19
C LEU A 266 -8.64 -1.98 -0.93
N LEU A 267 -9.93 -2.00 -1.32
CA LEU A 267 -10.48 -3.09 -2.11
C LEU A 267 -9.80 -3.19 -3.49
N ALA A 268 -9.58 -2.06 -4.16
CA ALA A 268 -8.90 -2.03 -5.46
C ALA A 268 -7.44 -2.51 -5.33
N GLU A 269 -6.72 -2.05 -4.31
CA GLU A 269 -5.34 -2.48 -4.02
C GLU A 269 -5.26 -3.99 -3.74
N ASN A 270 -6.16 -4.52 -2.89
CA ASN A 270 -6.21 -5.95 -2.60
C ASN A 270 -6.49 -6.80 -3.85
N LEU A 271 -7.42 -6.35 -4.71
CA LEU A 271 -7.71 -7.04 -5.98
C LEU A 271 -6.50 -7.04 -6.91
N LEU A 272 -5.75 -5.95 -6.95
CA LEU A 272 -4.52 -5.88 -7.72
C LEU A 272 -3.49 -6.90 -7.21
N ARG A 273 -3.31 -7.00 -5.88
CA ARG A 273 -2.43 -7.99 -5.25
C ARG A 273 -2.87 -9.44 -5.48
N LEU A 274 -4.16 -9.67 -5.71
CA LEU A 274 -4.72 -10.97 -6.08
C LEU A 274 -4.65 -11.25 -7.60
N GLY A 275 -4.01 -10.40 -8.40
CA GLY A 275 -3.93 -10.53 -9.85
C GLY A 275 -5.24 -10.19 -10.60
N LYS A 276 -6.26 -9.67 -9.89
CA LYS A 276 -7.56 -9.29 -10.47
C LYS A 276 -7.49 -7.88 -11.07
N LYS A 277 -6.60 -7.70 -12.06
CA LYS A 277 -6.26 -6.38 -12.64
C LYS A 277 -7.47 -5.67 -13.24
N THR A 278 -8.32 -6.39 -13.99
CA THR A 278 -9.50 -5.81 -14.65
C THR A 278 -10.55 -5.32 -13.64
N GLU A 279 -10.81 -6.09 -12.59
CA GLU A 279 -11.75 -5.73 -11.52
C GLU A 279 -11.20 -4.57 -10.71
N SER A 280 -9.92 -4.59 -10.38
CA SER A 280 -9.21 -3.51 -9.70
C SER A 280 -9.32 -2.19 -10.49
N LYS A 281 -9.02 -2.23 -11.81
CA LYS A 281 -9.14 -1.05 -12.71
C LYS A 281 -10.55 -0.44 -12.68
N LYS A 282 -11.60 -1.28 -12.68
CA LYS A 282 -12.99 -0.80 -12.58
C LYS A 282 -13.26 -0.06 -11.27
N ILE A 283 -12.71 -0.53 -10.15
CA ILE A 283 -12.90 0.12 -8.85
C ILE A 283 -12.08 1.39 -8.76
N PHE A 284 -10.83 1.41 -9.25
CA PHE A 284 -10.02 2.63 -9.32
C PHE A 284 -10.71 3.74 -10.12
N ILE A 285 -11.41 3.41 -11.21
CA ILE A 285 -12.20 4.39 -11.98
C ILE A 285 -13.33 4.99 -11.14
N LYS A 286 -14.03 4.19 -10.34
CA LYS A 286 -15.10 4.70 -9.44
C LYS A 286 -14.57 5.68 -8.40
N LEU A 287 -13.32 5.56 -7.96
CA LEU A 287 -12.72 6.46 -7.00
C LEU A 287 -12.53 7.89 -7.54
N PHE A 288 -12.59 8.10 -8.86
CA PHE A 288 -12.52 9.43 -9.47
C PHE A 288 -13.63 10.37 -8.97
N GLU A 289 -14.80 9.81 -8.62
CA GLU A 289 -15.93 10.57 -8.09
C GLU A 289 -15.64 11.23 -6.74
N ILE A 290 -14.67 10.72 -5.97
CA ILE A 290 -14.34 11.26 -4.64
C ILE A 290 -13.68 12.63 -4.75
N GLY A 291 -12.80 12.78 -5.76
CA GLY A 291 -12.14 14.04 -6.06
C GLY A 291 -10.74 13.88 -6.63
N SER A 292 -10.05 15.00 -6.78
CA SER A 292 -8.81 15.12 -7.54
C SER A 292 -7.65 14.28 -6.97
N PHE A 293 -7.54 14.13 -5.63
CA PHE A 293 -6.50 13.32 -4.99
C PHE A 293 -6.71 11.84 -5.27
N TYR A 294 -7.95 11.35 -5.17
CA TYR A 294 -8.29 9.97 -5.52
C TYR A 294 -8.15 9.72 -7.01
N LYS A 295 -8.59 10.65 -7.85
CA LYS A 295 -8.44 10.55 -9.31
C LYS A 295 -6.98 10.40 -9.70
N TRP A 296 -6.08 11.24 -9.17
CA TRP A 296 -4.66 11.17 -9.47
C TRP A 296 -4.03 9.84 -9.01
N ASN A 297 -4.24 9.47 -7.74
CA ASN A 297 -3.68 8.22 -7.22
C ASN A 297 -4.17 7.00 -7.99
N SER A 298 -5.48 6.90 -8.22
CA SER A 298 -6.07 5.81 -9.00
C SER A 298 -5.57 5.78 -10.44
N SER A 299 -5.34 6.95 -11.05
CA SER A 299 -4.83 7.00 -12.44
C SER A 299 -3.41 6.48 -12.55
N LYS A 300 -2.56 6.65 -11.54
CA LYS A 300 -1.23 6.03 -11.53
C LYS A 300 -1.33 4.50 -11.49
N GLU A 301 -2.17 3.95 -10.62
CA GLU A 301 -2.38 2.50 -10.54
C GLU A 301 -2.99 1.94 -11.84
N ILE A 302 -3.94 2.66 -12.44
CA ILE A 302 -4.51 2.29 -13.74
C ILE A 302 -3.44 2.32 -14.84
N ALA A 303 -2.53 3.30 -14.82
CA ALA A 303 -1.43 3.38 -15.79
C ALA A 303 -0.53 2.13 -15.70
N LEU A 304 -0.16 1.69 -14.50
CA LEU A 304 0.60 0.44 -14.29
C LEU A 304 -0.18 -0.80 -14.77
N ILE A 305 -1.48 -0.86 -14.54
CA ILE A 305 -2.33 -1.94 -15.06
C ILE A 305 -2.37 -1.93 -16.60
N ILE A 306 -2.45 -0.76 -17.22
CA ILE A 306 -2.43 -0.61 -18.68
C ILE A 306 -1.05 -1.03 -19.23
N GLU A 307 0.03 -0.63 -18.58
CA GLU A 307 1.38 -1.00 -18.97
C GLU A 307 1.57 -2.51 -19.06
N ASP A 308 1.11 -3.21 -18.03
CA ASP A 308 1.18 -4.67 -17.95
C ASP A 308 0.24 -5.39 -18.95
N LEU A 309 -0.94 -4.87 -19.22
CA LEU A 309 -1.94 -5.52 -20.08
C LEU A 309 -1.88 -5.08 -21.55
N GLU A 310 -1.46 -3.86 -21.82
CA GLU A 310 -1.62 -3.17 -23.09
C GLU A 310 -0.33 -2.52 -23.62
N GLY A 311 0.72 -2.51 -22.79
CA GLY A 311 2.06 -2.00 -23.12
C GLY A 311 2.34 -0.56 -22.66
N SER A 312 3.62 -0.24 -22.63
CA SER A 312 4.20 1.01 -22.09
C SER A 312 3.68 2.26 -22.80
N GLU A 313 3.54 2.22 -24.14
CA GLU A 313 3.08 3.37 -24.93
C GLU A 313 1.65 3.80 -24.55
N LYS A 314 0.73 2.85 -24.40
CA LYS A 314 -0.66 3.16 -24.00
C LYS A 314 -0.73 3.68 -22.57
N SER A 315 0.11 3.16 -21.67
CA SER A 315 0.26 3.66 -20.31
C SER A 315 0.68 5.12 -20.31
N LEU A 316 1.70 5.45 -21.12
CA LEU A 316 2.23 6.81 -21.26
C LEU A 316 1.16 7.78 -21.79
N ILE A 317 0.46 7.41 -22.86
CA ILE A 317 -0.63 8.21 -23.43
C ILE A 317 -1.73 8.45 -22.38
N TYR A 318 -2.13 7.41 -21.66
CA TYR A 318 -3.18 7.49 -20.65
C TYR A 318 -2.83 8.46 -19.54
N LEU A 319 -1.68 8.28 -18.86
CA LEU A 319 -1.33 9.12 -17.70
C LEU A 319 -1.00 10.55 -18.11
N THR A 320 -0.40 10.75 -19.29
CA THR A 320 -0.18 12.08 -19.87
C THR A 320 -1.48 12.85 -20.06
N LYS A 321 -2.51 12.19 -20.61
CA LYS A 321 -3.84 12.79 -20.78
C LYS A 321 -4.45 13.20 -19.44
N ILE A 322 -4.33 12.36 -18.42
CA ILE A 322 -4.83 12.68 -17.07
C ILE A 322 -4.07 13.86 -16.47
N TYR A 323 -2.73 13.87 -16.54
CA TYR A 323 -1.90 14.91 -15.96
C TYR A 323 -2.18 16.30 -16.60
N LYS A 324 -2.40 16.35 -17.91
CA LYS A 324 -2.77 17.60 -18.61
C LYS A 324 -4.11 18.20 -18.15
N ASN A 325 -5.02 17.37 -17.64
CA ASN A 325 -6.39 17.76 -17.29
C ASN A 325 -6.67 17.74 -15.77
N ILE A 326 -5.63 17.73 -14.92
CA ILE A 326 -5.78 17.79 -13.48
C ILE A 326 -5.03 19.00 -12.91
N ASP A 327 -5.54 19.58 -11.82
CA ASP A 327 -4.83 20.65 -11.11
C ASP A 327 -3.44 20.17 -10.69
N LYS A 328 -2.41 20.90 -11.09
CA LYS A 328 -1.01 20.57 -10.78
C LYS A 328 -0.67 20.98 -9.36
N ASN A 329 0.17 20.24 -8.73
CA ASN A 329 0.85 20.57 -7.48
C ASN A 329 2.17 19.83 -7.38
N LEU A 330 3.03 20.24 -6.49
CA LEU A 330 4.37 19.70 -6.27
C LEU A 330 4.43 18.16 -6.33
N TYR A 331 3.52 17.46 -5.62
CA TYR A 331 3.55 15.99 -5.54
C TYR A 331 3.05 15.33 -6.82
N ARG A 332 2.05 15.88 -7.48
CA ARG A 332 1.54 15.36 -8.77
C ARG A 332 2.58 15.54 -9.87
N THR A 333 3.21 16.74 -9.92
CA THR A 333 4.29 17.01 -10.87
C THR A 333 5.47 16.08 -10.64
N PHE A 334 5.87 15.85 -9.39
CA PHE A 334 6.94 14.92 -9.05
C PHE A 334 6.59 13.45 -9.42
N ASP A 335 5.38 13.01 -9.14
CA ASP A 335 4.93 11.66 -9.52
C ASP A 335 4.93 11.48 -11.04
N TYR A 336 4.47 12.49 -11.79
CA TYR A 336 4.44 12.42 -13.25
C TYR A 336 5.85 12.51 -13.86
N ALA A 337 6.74 13.32 -13.30
CA ALA A 337 8.14 13.35 -13.70
C ALA A 337 8.83 11.98 -13.48
N ASN A 338 8.58 11.32 -12.34
CA ASN A 338 9.08 9.95 -12.10
C ASN A 338 8.51 8.95 -13.11
N PHE A 339 7.23 9.08 -13.46
CA PHE A 339 6.60 8.21 -14.45
C PHE A 339 7.24 8.40 -15.84
N LEU A 340 7.45 9.65 -16.29
CA LEU A 340 8.14 9.95 -17.54
C LEU A 340 9.57 9.39 -17.56
N ARG A 341 10.31 9.57 -16.45
CA ARG A 341 11.67 9.00 -16.31
C ARG A 341 11.68 7.48 -16.42
N GLY A 342 10.69 6.79 -15.84
CA GLY A 342 10.54 5.33 -15.97
C GLY A 342 10.14 4.85 -17.37
N HIS A 343 9.73 5.77 -18.25
CA HIS A 343 9.39 5.55 -19.66
C HIS A 343 10.43 6.17 -20.61
N ASP A 344 11.66 6.36 -20.14
CA ASP A 344 12.80 6.93 -20.88
C ASP A 344 12.56 8.32 -21.49
N LYS A 345 11.56 9.04 -20.98
CA LYS A 345 11.30 10.44 -21.34
C LYS A 345 12.12 11.38 -20.43
N PHE A 346 13.47 11.22 -20.54
CA PHE A 346 14.40 11.89 -19.61
C PHE A 346 14.34 13.42 -19.75
N SER A 347 14.36 13.96 -20.95
CA SER A 347 14.32 15.42 -21.17
C SER A 347 13.06 16.07 -20.59
N GLU A 348 11.87 15.46 -20.79
CA GLU A 348 10.62 15.96 -20.22
C GLU A 348 10.61 15.84 -18.70
N SER A 349 11.16 14.75 -18.14
CA SER A 349 11.25 14.56 -16.68
C SER A 349 12.19 15.58 -16.03
N ILE A 350 13.34 15.90 -16.66
CA ILE A 350 14.31 16.92 -16.24
C ILE A 350 13.63 18.30 -16.18
N THR A 351 12.84 18.64 -17.18
CA THR A 351 12.08 19.89 -17.21
C THR A 351 11.16 20.00 -16.00
N LEU A 352 10.35 18.98 -15.72
CA LEU A 352 9.44 18.98 -14.58
C LEU A 352 10.15 18.99 -13.22
N TYR A 353 11.26 18.28 -13.06
CA TYR A 353 12.06 18.36 -11.84
C TYR A 353 12.67 19.76 -11.66
N SER A 354 13.06 20.42 -12.75
CA SER A 354 13.59 21.78 -12.70
C SER A 354 12.52 22.80 -12.33
N GLU A 355 11.28 22.66 -12.84
CA GLU A 355 10.13 23.43 -12.38
C GLU A 355 9.93 23.28 -10.87
N ILE A 356 9.90 22.04 -10.35
CA ILE A 356 9.77 21.78 -8.92
C ILE A 356 10.87 22.47 -8.10
N LEU A 357 12.15 22.34 -8.54
CA LEU A 357 13.27 22.95 -7.82
C LEU A 357 13.27 24.47 -7.85
N SER A 358 12.59 25.10 -8.83
CA SER A 358 12.37 26.54 -8.84
C SER A 358 11.28 27.02 -7.89
N GLU A 359 10.32 26.14 -7.53
CA GLU A 359 9.20 26.44 -6.64
C GLU A 359 9.52 26.22 -5.14
N ILE A 360 10.51 25.39 -4.82
CA ILE A 360 10.85 25.02 -3.44
C ILE A 360 12.26 25.49 -3.07
N ASN A 361 12.46 25.84 -1.81
CA ASN A 361 13.77 26.19 -1.26
C ASN A 361 14.58 24.92 -0.86
N LYS A 362 15.87 25.11 -0.56
CA LYS A 362 16.79 24.02 -0.18
C LYS A 362 16.40 23.30 1.11
N ASP A 363 15.69 23.99 2.01
CA ASP A 363 15.22 23.44 3.29
C ASP A 363 13.97 22.56 3.15
N HIS A 364 13.34 22.60 1.99
CA HIS A 364 12.17 21.78 1.74
C HIS A 364 12.55 20.30 1.69
N LYS A 365 11.89 19.45 2.47
CA LYS A 365 12.19 18.01 2.62
C LYS A 365 12.25 17.20 1.32
N MET A 366 11.62 17.69 0.24
CA MET A 366 11.69 17.04 -1.06
C MET A 366 12.88 17.49 -1.91
N TYR A 367 13.54 18.61 -1.55
CA TYR A 367 14.59 19.19 -2.38
C TYR A 367 15.71 18.20 -2.73
N PRO A 368 16.34 17.52 -1.75
CA PRO A 368 17.38 16.54 -2.04
C PRO A 368 16.87 15.36 -2.90
N ARG A 369 15.64 14.91 -2.64
CA ARG A 369 15.04 13.83 -3.43
C ARG A 369 14.75 14.23 -4.89
N VAL A 370 14.36 15.48 -5.14
CA VAL A 370 14.14 15.98 -6.51
C VAL A 370 15.47 16.09 -7.26
N LEU A 371 16.52 16.58 -6.57
CA LEU A 371 17.89 16.60 -7.13
C LEU A 371 18.38 15.19 -7.48
N ASP A 372 18.21 14.20 -6.60
CA ASP A 372 18.56 12.80 -6.88
C ASP A 372 17.85 12.30 -8.16
N ARG A 373 16.54 12.53 -8.27
CA ARG A 373 15.77 12.10 -9.45
C ARG A 373 16.14 12.83 -10.72
N ARG A 374 16.42 14.14 -10.64
CA ARG A 374 16.90 14.91 -11.79
C ARG A 374 18.32 14.51 -12.18
N GLY A 375 19.21 14.28 -11.21
CA GLY A 375 20.56 13.80 -11.44
C GLY A 375 20.58 12.44 -12.15
N THR A 376 19.74 11.48 -11.70
CA THR A 376 19.63 10.19 -12.41
C THR A 376 19.02 10.36 -13.82
N ALA A 377 18.10 11.30 -14.03
CA ALA A 377 17.58 11.58 -15.36
C ALA A 377 18.63 12.23 -16.28
N TYR A 378 19.45 13.15 -15.77
CA TYR A 378 20.58 13.73 -16.52
C TYR A 378 21.59 12.66 -16.94
N GLU A 379 21.94 11.73 -16.05
CA GLU A 379 22.88 10.65 -16.39
C GLU A 379 22.34 9.80 -17.53
N ARG A 380 21.09 9.35 -17.43
CA ARG A 380 20.43 8.55 -18.48
C ARG A 380 20.22 9.33 -19.78
N ASN A 381 20.18 10.67 -19.73
CA ASN A 381 20.12 11.56 -20.89
C ASN A 381 21.52 11.89 -21.47
N GLY A 382 22.60 11.30 -20.92
CA GLY A 382 23.99 11.54 -21.37
C GLY A 382 24.64 12.80 -20.80
N GLU A 383 24.03 13.50 -19.86
CA GLU A 383 24.48 14.80 -19.32
C GLU A 383 25.18 14.63 -17.96
N TRP A 384 26.28 13.83 -17.96
CA TRP A 384 26.95 13.42 -16.73
C TRP A 384 27.39 14.57 -15.81
N THR A 385 27.89 15.67 -16.35
CA THR A 385 28.35 16.80 -15.54
C THR A 385 27.23 17.41 -14.70
N LEU A 386 26.03 17.50 -15.26
CA LEU A 386 24.84 17.97 -14.54
C LEU A 386 24.34 16.93 -13.55
N ALA A 387 24.39 15.66 -13.91
CA ALA A 387 24.06 14.55 -13.04
C ALA A 387 24.91 14.54 -11.77
N GLU A 388 26.24 14.56 -11.92
CA GLU A 388 27.20 14.57 -10.81
C GLU A 388 26.97 15.76 -9.88
N LYS A 389 26.70 16.95 -10.43
CA LYS A 389 26.40 18.16 -9.66
C LYS A 389 25.14 18.01 -8.81
N ASP A 390 24.04 17.52 -9.38
CA ASP A 390 22.77 17.36 -8.67
C ASP A 390 22.86 16.27 -7.59
N LEU A 391 23.49 15.12 -7.89
CA LEU A 391 23.69 14.04 -6.94
C LEU A 391 24.57 14.45 -5.75
N LEU A 392 25.66 15.20 -6.01
CA LEU A 392 26.51 15.73 -4.94
C LEU A 392 25.77 16.73 -4.06
N LEU A 393 25.02 17.66 -4.65
CA LEU A 393 24.22 18.63 -3.90
C LEU A 393 23.12 17.93 -3.08
N SER A 394 22.52 16.89 -3.65
CA SER A 394 21.53 16.06 -2.92
C SER A 394 22.15 15.44 -1.66
N LEU A 395 23.36 14.89 -1.76
CA LEU A 395 24.11 14.28 -0.67
C LEU A 395 24.70 15.29 0.32
N GLU A 396 24.96 16.53 -0.11
CA GLU A 396 25.35 17.62 0.78
C GLU A 396 24.21 18.00 1.73
N ILE A 397 22.98 18.06 1.22
CA ILE A 397 21.78 18.41 1.99
C ILE A 397 21.31 17.23 2.87
N ASP A 398 21.28 16.03 2.31
CA ASP A 398 20.92 14.79 3.03
C ASP A 398 21.99 13.71 2.80
N PRO A 399 22.97 13.59 3.70
CA PRO A 399 24.10 12.68 3.55
C PRO A 399 23.78 11.20 3.71
N ASN A 400 22.57 10.83 4.12
CA ASN A 400 22.20 9.45 4.45
C ASN A 400 21.26 8.81 3.42
N GLN A 401 21.28 9.28 2.19
CA GLN A 401 20.54 8.70 1.08
C GLN A 401 21.29 7.50 0.48
N ALA A 402 21.03 6.29 0.99
CA ALA A 402 21.77 5.09 0.62
C ALA A 402 21.76 4.83 -0.89
N TYR A 403 20.62 5.01 -1.56
CA TYR A 403 20.53 4.78 -3.02
C TYR A 403 21.25 5.86 -3.82
N THR A 404 21.23 7.11 -3.42
CA THR A 404 21.98 8.19 -4.08
C THR A 404 23.49 7.99 -3.94
N LEU A 405 23.95 7.59 -2.72
CA LEU A 405 25.35 7.21 -2.47
C LEU A 405 25.76 6.05 -3.38
N ASN A 406 24.94 5.01 -3.43
CA ASN A 406 25.20 3.83 -4.28
C ASN A 406 25.28 4.22 -5.76
N TYR A 407 24.30 4.94 -6.26
CA TYR A 407 24.21 5.31 -7.68
C TYR A 407 25.42 6.14 -8.13
N LEU A 408 25.74 7.21 -7.41
CA LEU A 408 26.87 8.08 -7.74
C LEU A 408 28.21 7.34 -7.66
N ALA A 409 28.38 6.55 -6.60
CA ALA A 409 29.63 5.81 -6.37
C ALA A 409 29.82 4.69 -7.41
N TYR A 410 28.76 3.93 -7.72
CA TYR A 410 28.80 2.90 -8.75
C TYR A 410 29.20 3.49 -10.12
N THR A 411 28.58 4.62 -10.52
CA THR A 411 28.91 5.30 -11.76
C THR A 411 30.37 5.77 -11.79
N TRP A 412 30.90 6.27 -10.67
CA TRP A 412 32.32 6.63 -10.58
C TRP A 412 33.24 5.40 -10.71
N ILE A 413 32.88 4.25 -10.13
CA ILE A 413 33.62 3.00 -10.28
C ILE A 413 33.64 2.55 -11.73
N GLU A 414 32.49 2.55 -12.42
CA GLU A 414 32.43 2.20 -13.85
C GLU A 414 33.29 3.13 -14.74
N GLN A 415 33.31 4.41 -14.40
CA GLN A 415 34.15 5.39 -15.12
C GLN A 415 35.62 5.42 -14.67
N ASN A 416 36.03 4.54 -13.75
CA ASN A 416 37.37 4.57 -13.11
C ASN A 416 37.76 5.94 -12.50
N ARG A 417 36.77 6.67 -11.98
CA ARG A 417 36.91 8.00 -11.36
C ARG A 417 36.70 7.94 -9.86
N LYS A 418 37.48 8.74 -9.12
CA LYS A 418 37.31 8.93 -7.66
C LYS A 418 37.14 7.62 -6.87
N THR A 419 37.77 6.52 -7.28
CA THR A 419 37.53 5.15 -6.82
C THR A 419 37.61 4.97 -5.31
N LYS A 420 38.58 5.61 -4.62
CA LYS A 420 38.66 5.56 -3.13
C LYS A 420 37.47 6.21 -2.47
N LYS A 421 37.01 7.37 -2.99
CA LYS A 421 35.81 8.05 -2.47
C LYS A 421 34.55 7.24 -2.76
N ALA A 422 34.45 6.68 -3.96
CA ALA A 422 33.34 5.80 -4.34
C ALA A 422 33.23 4.59 -3.42
N LEU A 423 34.34 3.91 -3.12
CA LEU A 423 34.33 2.79 -2.18
C LEU A 423 33.80 3.18 -0.81
N SER A 424 34.29 4.27 -0.23
CA SER A 424 33.80 4.78 1.06
C SER A 424 32.31 5.12 1.05
N MET A 425 31.79 5.63 -0.08
CA MET A 425 30.35 5.90 -0.24
C MET A 425 29.53 4.61 -0.34
N LEU A 426 30.02 3.57 -1.01
CA LEU A 426 29.36 2.27 -1.09
C LEU A 426 29.35 1.55 0.26
N GLU A 427 30.46 1.62 1.02
CA GLU A 427 30.51 1.12 2.39
C GLU A 427 29.48 1.81 3.28
N LYS A 428 29.37 3.15 3.18
CA LYS A 428 28.34 3.92 3.90
C LYS A 428 26.93 3.50 3.47
N ALA A 429 26.66 3.36 2.17
CA ALA A 429 25.37 2.94 1.63
C ALA A 429 24.98 1.54 2.15
N ASN A 430 25.92 0.60 2.13
CA ASN A 430 25.70 -0.76 2.63
C ASN A 430 25.47 -0.80 4.15
N ASN A 431 26.14 0.07 4.92
CA ASN A 431 25.88 0.20 6.37
C ASN A 431 24.49 0.77 6.66
N LEU A 432 24.00 1.70 5.84
CA LEU A 432 22.64 2.25 5.95
C LEU A 432 21.56 1.22 5.57
N LYS A 433 21.87 0.31 4.64
CA LYS A 433 20.94 -0.72 4.12
C LYS A 433 21.63 -2.08 3.97
N LYS A 434 21.92 -2.72 5.08
CA LYS A 434 22.71 -3.98 5.15
C LYS A 434 22.14 -5.18 4.39
N ASN A 435 20.83 -5.19 4.12
CA ASN A 435 20.13 -6.31 3.47
C ASN A 435 19.54 -5.88 2.12
N ASP A 436 20.23 -5.01 1.39
CA ASP A 436 19.87 -4.62 0.04
C ASP A 436 20.86 -5.25 -0.94
N GLY A 437 20.36 -6.14 -1.79
CA GLY A 437 21.17 -6.92 -2.71
C GLY A 437 21.91 -6.05 -3.74
N TYR A 438 21.24 -5.01 -4.27
CA TYR A 438 21.84 -4.08 -5.25
C TYR A 438 22.99 -3.27 -4.66
N ILE A 439 22.84 -2.77 -3.43
CA ILE A 439 23.91 -2.02 -2.75
C ILE A 439 25.06 -2.94 -2.38
N THR A 440 24.77 -4.18 -1.98
CA THR A 440 25.78 -5.17 -1.63
C THR A 440 26.56 -5.61 -2.87
N ASP A 441 25.90 -5.80 -4.02
CA ASP A 441 26.52 -6.08 -5.31
C ASP A 441 27.44 -4.94 -5.74
N SER A 442 26.95 -3.69 -5.72
CA SER A 442 27.76 -2.52 -6.08
C SER A 442 29.04 -2.39 -5.25
N LEU A 443 28.95 -2.71 -3.93
CA LEU A 443 30.14 -2.73 -3.08
C LEU A 443 31.10 -3.86 -3.46
N GLY A 444 30.58 -5.05 -3.72
CA GLY A 444 31.37 -6.18 -4.19
C GLY A 444 32.05 -5.91 -5.53
N TRP A 445 31.30 -5.30 -6.46
CA TRP A 445 31.83 -4.89 -7.76
C TRP A 445 32.93 -3.82 -7.65
N ALA A 446 32.76 -2.84 -6.76
CA ALA A 446 33.82 -1.86 -6.48
C ALA A 446 35.10 -2.52 -5.95
N GLN A 447 34.98 -3.49 -5.04
CA GLN A 447 36.14 -4.27 -4.56
C GLN A 447 36.80 -5.07 -5.69
N TYR A 448 36.00 -5.66 -6.59
CA TYR A 448 36.50 -6.35 -7.78
C TYR A 448 37.31 -5.41 -8.68
N LYS A 449 36.78 -4.24 -9.02
CA LYS A 449 37.48 -3.23 -9.84
C LYS A 449 38.79 -2.73 -9.19
N LEU A 450 38.84 -2.73 -7.86
CA LEU A 450 40.04 -2.42 -7.08
C LEU A 450 40.98 -3.61 -6.88
N LYS A 451 40.69 -4.76 -7.49
CA LYS A 451 41.43 -6.03 -7.39
C LYS A 451 41.48 -6.66 -5.99
N ASN A 452 40.57 -6.24 -5.10
CA ASN A 452 40.39 -6.82 -3.76
C ASN A 452 39.50 -8.05 -3.86
N PHE A 453 39.92 -9.08 -4.53
CA PHE A 453 39.07 -10.21 -4.93
C PHE A 453 38.50 -11.01 -3.77
N SER A 454 39.16 -11.06 -2.61
CA SER A 454 38.64 -11.71 -1.40
C SER A 454 37.39 -11.00 -0.87
N GLU A 455 37.45 -9.69 -0.72
CA GLU A 455 36.33 -8.84 -0.28
C GLU A 455 35.24 -8.81 -1.34
N ALA A 456 35.62 -8.72 -2.62
CA ALA A 456 34.67 -8.78 -3.73
C ALA A 456 33.85 -10.06 -3.66
N LYS A 457 34.49 -11.22 -3.52
CA LYS A 457 33.81 -12.51 -3.38
C LYS A 457 32.84 -12.50 -2.21
N PHE A 458 33.25 -12.00 -1.05
CA PHE A 458 32.39 -11.97 0.15
C PHE A 458 31.11 -11.17 -0.09
N TYR A 459 31.18 -9.97 -0.66
CA TYR A 459 29.99 -9.15 -0.91
C TYR A 459 29.15 -9.68 -2.06
N LEU A 460 29.75 -10.12 -3.16
CA LEU A 460 29.02 -10.64 -4.32
C LEU A 460 28.32 -11.97 -3.99
N GLU A 461 28.93 -12.84 -3.17
CA GLU A 461 28.28 -14.06 -2.68
C GLU A 461 27.05 -13.76 -1.81
N ARG A 462 27.10 -12.70 -0.99
CA ARG A 462 25.93 -12.21 -0.25
C ARG A 462 24.87 -11.60 -1.16
N ALA A 463 25.27 -10.87 -2.20
CA ALA A 463 24.34 -10.28 -3.15
C ALA A 463 23.55 -11.37 -3.89
N ILE A 464 24.20 -12.44 -4.35
CA ILE A 464 23.56 -13.60 -4.97
C ILE A 464 22.54 -14.28 -4.02
N GLN A 465 22.88 -14.43 -2.73
CA GLN A 465 21.92 -15.00 -1.76
C GLN A 465 20.65 -14.16 -1.61
N MET A 466 20.74 -12.85 -1.82
CA MET A 466 19.59 -11.94 -1.76
C MET A 466 18.87 -11.82 -3.10
N MET A 467 19.58 -12.00 -4.22
CA MET A 467 19.11 -11.79 -5.59
C MET A 467 19.60 -12.92 -6.52
N PRO A 468 19.15 -14.16 -6.30
CA PRO A 468 19.68 -15.32 -7.02
C PRO A 468 19.40 -15.28 -8.53
N ASP A 469 18.31 -14.63 -8.95
CA ASP A 469 17.85 -14.62 -10.34
C ASP A 469 18.15 -13.28 -11.05
N ASP A 470 19.00 -12.42 -10.47
CA ASP A 470 19.40 -11.16 -11.11
C ASP A 470 20.58 -11.41 -12.07
N PRO A 471 20.46 -11.08 -13.38
CA PRO A 471 21.51 -11.36 -14.37
C PRO A 471 22.83 -10.63 -14.10
N ILE A 472 22.76 -9.38 -13.64
CA ILE A 472 23.97 -8.55 -13.41
C ILE A 472 24.73 -9.05 -12.18
N VAL A 473 24.02 -9.37 -11.10
CA VAL A 473 24.62 -9.91 -9.87
C VAL A 473 25.32 -11.25 -10.13
N ASN A 474 24.70 -12.11 -10.95
CA ASN A 474 25.30 -13.39 -11.35
C ASN A 474 26.54 -13.19 -12.22
N ASP A 475 26.51 -12.24 -13.15
CA ASP A 475 27.67 -11.91 -14.01
C ASP A 475 28.84 -11.35 -13.19
N HIS A 476 28.58 -10.39 -12.29
CA HIS A 476 29.61 -9.83 -11.40
C HIS A 476 30.26 -10.91 -10.52
N PHE A 477 29.45 -11.80 -9.96
CA PHE A 477 29.99 -12.90 -9.14
C PHE A 477 30.80 -13.88 -9.97
N ALA A 478 30.35 -14.21 -11.16
CA ALA A 478 31.09 -15.08 -12.08
C ALA A 478 32.44 -14.47 -12.47
N ASP A 479 32.47 -13.18 -12.79
CA ASP A 479 33.71 -12.45 -13.10
C ASP A 479 34.70 -12.53 -11.92
N CYS A 480 34.22 -12.32 -10.71
CA CYS A 480 35.03 -12.44 -9.50
C CYS A 480 35.56 -13.88 -9.29
N LEU A 481 34.75 -14.89 -9.49
CA LEU A 481 35.15 -16.29 -9.40
C LEU A 481 36.23 -16.64 -10.42
N TRP A 482 36.12 -16.13 -11.64
CA TRP A 482 37.13 -16.32 -12.68
C TRP A 482 38.50 -15.77 -12.29
N MET A 483 38.54 -14.55 -11.71
CA MET A 483 39.76 -13.90 -11.27
C MET A 483 40.49 -14.60 -10.12
N ILE A 484 39.74 -15.35 -9.28
CA ILE A 484 40.31 -16.18 -8.19
C ILE A 484 40.51 -17.65 -8.59
N ASP A 485 40.60 -17.91 -9.90
CA ASP A 485 40.86 -19.21 -10.52
C ASP A 485 39.79 -20.29 -10.30
N LYS A 486 38.55 -19.89 -9.92
CA LYS A 486 37.40 -20.78 -9.80
C LYS A 486 36.61 -20.87 -11.12
N LYS A 487 37.30 -21.20 -12.20
CA LYS A 487 36.83 -21.08 -13.60
C LYS A 487 35.59 -21.94 -13.88
N ILE A 488 35.47 -23.14 -13.29
CA ILE A 488 34.32 -24.01 -13.50
C ILE A 488 33.06 -23.36 -12.87
N GLN A 489 33.20 -22.82 -11.66
CA GLN A 489 32.09 -22.13 -11.00
C GLN A 489 31.71 -20.84 -11.74
N ALA A 490 32.69 -20.07 -12.22
CA ALA A 490 32.42 -18.88 -13.02
C ALA A 490 31.59 -19.22 -14.28
N ARG A 491 31.99 -20.26 -15.03
CA ARG A 491 31.23 -20.72 -16.20
C ARG A 491 29.80 -21.12 -15.86
N TYR A 492 29.59 -21.82 -14.73
CA TYR A 492 28.26 -22.17 -14.27
C TYR A 492 27.35 -20.93 -14.09
N TYR A 493 27.83 -19.87 -13.43
CA TYR A 493 27.07 -18.65 -13.25
C TYR A 493 26.86 -17.88 -14.56
N TRP A 494 27.85 -17.80 -15.46
CA TRP A 494 27.66 -17.22 -16.78
C TRP A 494 26.64 -17.98 -17.62
N GLU A 495 26.66 -19.33 -17.59
CA GLU A 495 25.63 -20.14 -18.25
C GLU A 495 24.24 -19.87 -17.66
N TYR A 496 24.17 -19.74 -16.33
CA TYR A 496 22.91 -19.43 -15.65
C TYR A 496 22.35 -18.07 -16.08
N VAL A 497 23.18 -17.02 -16.22
CA VAL A 497 22.75 -15.71 -16.75
C VAL A 497 22.03 -15.85 -18.10
N LEU A 498 22.50 -16.73 -18.99
CA LEU A 498 21.87 -16.94 -20.29
C LEU A 498 20.48 -17.60 -20.22
N THR A 499 20.14 -18.25 -19.11
CA THR A 499 18.84 -18.88 -18.89
C THR A 499 17.81 -17.93 -18.29
N LEU A 500 18.22 -16.79 -17.74
CA LEU A 500 17.34 -15.83 -17.10
C LEU A 500 16.58 -15.01 -18.14
N GLU A 501 15.27 -14.88 -17.94
CA GLU A 501 14.37 -14.17 -18.87
C GLU A 501 14.72 -12.67 -18.95
N ASP A 502 15.08 -12.06 -17.83
CA ASP A 502 15.36 -10.63 -17.70
C ASP A 502 16.77 -10.23 -18.19
N THR A 503 17.56 -11.16 -18.81
CA THR A 503 18.89 -10.85 -19.33
C THR A 503 18.79 -10.01 -20.60
N GLU A 504 19.27 -8.77 -20.54
CA GLU A 504 19.36 -7.86 -21.69
C GLU A 504 20.28 -8.42 -22.80
N ASP A 505 19.97 -8.14 -24.06
CA ASP A 505 20.71 -8.66 -25.22
C ASP A 505 22.20 -8.30 -25.18
N GLU A 506 22.55 -7.08 -24.74
CA GLU A 506 23.94 -6.65 -24.62
C GLU A 506 24.73 -7.49 -23.60
N LEU A 507 24.13 -7.74 -22.42
CA LEU A 507 24.74 -8.61 -21.39
C LEU A 507 24.85 -10.05 -21.90
N ARG A 508 23.81 -10.55 -22.58
CA ARG A 508 23.80 -11.88 -23.17
C ARG A 508 24.97 -12.11 -24.12
N GLU A 509 25.27 -11.16 -24.99
CA GLU A 509 26.40 -11.25 -25.90
C GLU A 509 27.74 -11.15 -25.16
N LYS A 510 27.88 -10.27 -24.17
CA LYS A 510 29.08 -10.20 -23.30
C LYS A 510 29.34 -11.53 -22.60
N VAL A 511 28.34 -12.14 -22.04
CA VAL A 511 28.46 -13.43 -21.32
C VAL A 511 28.82 -14.58 -22.26
N LYS A 512 28.26 -14.63 -23.47
CA LYS A 512 28.68 -15.62 -24.49
C LYS A 512 30.17 -15.49 -24.82
N ASN A 513 30.68 -14.26 -24.99
CA ASN A 513 32.11 -14.03 -25.22
C ASN A 513 32.96 -14.48 -24.02
N LYS A 514 32.53 -14.19 -22.78
CA LYS A 514 33.21 -14.66 -21.56
C LYS A 514 33.26 -16.21 -21.49
N LEU A 515 32.21 -16.89 -21.89
CA LEU A 515 32.17 -18.36 -21.94
C LEU A 515 33.12 -18.94 -22.98
N LEU A 516 33.34 -18.26 -24.12
CA LEU A 516 34.23 -18.73 -25.16
C LEU A 516 35.71 -18.43 -24.84
N PHE A 517 36.00 -17.23 -24.40
CA PHE A 517 37.39 -16.73 -24.31
C PHE A 517 37.87 -16.52 -22.87
N GLY A 518 36.94 -16.53 -21.89
CA GLY A 518 37.23 -16.15 -20.51
C GLY A 518 37.36 -14.65 -20.34
N LEU A 519 37.87 -14.23 -19.19
CA LEU A 519 38.30 -12.84 -18.94
C LEU A 519 39.83 -12.77 -19.04
N GLU A 520 40.33 -11.72 -19.67
CA GLU A 520 41.74 -11.39 -19.59
C GLU A 520 42.12 -11.05 -18.14
N LYS A 521 43.34 -11.44 -17.73
CA LYS A 521 43.86 -11.05 -16.41
C LYS A 521 44.08 -9.55 -16.39
N ILE A 522 43.27 -8.84 -15.57
CA ILE A 522 43.35 -7.39 -15.38
C ILE A 522 44.64 -7.00 -14.63
#